data_561de4b2c89aeefe34065f90c8abd0f1
#
_entry.id   561de4b2c89aeefe34065f90c8abd0f1
#
_cell.length_a   1.000
_cell.length_b   1.000
_cell.length_c   1.000
_cell.angle_alpha   90.00
_cell.angle_beta   90.00
_cell.angle_gamma   90.00
#
_symmetry.space_group_name_H-M   'P 1'
#
loop_
_entity.id
_entity.type
_entity.pdbx_description
1 polymer ?
#
loop_
_entity_poly.entity_id
_entity_poly.type
_entity_poly.pdbx_seq_one_letter_code
_entity_poly.pdbx_strand_id
1 'polypeptide(L)'
;MRKNERVTLMALNKSGGIEKCDYKNINRRIAPLQEQICVDGIQRWWGKRAVPLNQGKIKHILEQQGIFYPEEYLVKNLGLSLTDYYWIRPIDSGLTWEMVNLYQNDFCGSLELEDRITSGRKPLSTYTPDSTLQGELEKSWIILDNKRYLVKGNRDYLSAESINEVFASYLHQKQGYDNYSGYTLLKIKGAAYDYGCCTEAFTSEQKEFVSAYAVITSEKQKNDNSTYEHFIHVCEQHGIDAG
;
A
#
# COMPACT_ATOMS: atom_id res chain seq x y z
N MET A 1 -1.34 -15.36 -3.68
CA MET A 1 -1.49 -15.91 -2.32
C MET A 1 -2.17 -14.89 -1.45
N ARG A 2 -2.86 -15.32 -0.41
CA ARG A 2 -3.20 -14.51 0.77
C ARG A 2 -2.66 -15.27 1.99
N LYS A 3 -1.66 -14.73 2.65
CA LYS A 3 -0.80 -15.50 3.57
C LYS A 3 -0.35 -16.80 2.90
N ASN A 4 -0.53 -17.96 3.51
CA ASN A 4 -0.16 -19.26 2.92
C ASN A 4 -1.26 -19.89 2.07
N GLU A 5 -2.44 -19.29 1.96
CA GLU A 5 -3.53 -19.82 1.13
C GLU A 5 -3.43 -19.32 -0.33
N ARG A 6 -3.63 -20.23 -1.27
CA ARG A 6 -3.64 -19.88 -2.69
C ARG A 6 -4.96 -19.23 -3.09
N VAL A 7 -4.89 -18.00 -3.61
CA VAL A 7 -6.04 -17.31 -4.22
C VAL A 7 -6.29 -17.81 -5.63
N THR A 8 -5.27 -17.76 -6.48
CA THR A 8 -5.33 -18.22 -7.88
C THR A 8 -3.93 -18.50 -8.41
N LEU A 9 -3.83 -19.02 -9.64
CA LEU A 9 -2.61 -19.09 -10.43
C LEU A 9 -2.64 -18.02 -11.52
N MET A 10 -1.50 -17.37 -11.75
CA MET A 10 -1.36 -16.37 -12.81
C MET A 10 0.03 -16.45 -13.46
N ALA A 11 0.10 -16.11 -14.73
CA ALA A 11 1.33 -15.85 -15.45
C ALA A 11 1.47 -14.34 -15.65
N LEU A 12 2.67 -13.83 -15.40
CA LEU A 12 3.02 -12.43 -15.57
C LEU A 12 3.87 -12.25 -16.83
N ASN A 13 3.65 -11.17 -17.56
CA ASN A 13 4.48 -10.76 -18.67
C ASN A 13 5.79 -10.08 -18.17
N LYS A 14 6.68 -9.71 -19.08
CA LYS A 14 7.97 -9.09 -18.76
C LYS A 14 7.87 -7.74 -18.04
N SER A 15 6.78 -6.99 -18.24
CA SER A 15 6.52 -5.73 -17.56
C SER A 15 5.78 -5.88 -16.23
N GLY A 16 5.56 -7.13 -15.76
CA GLY A 16 4.91 -7.39 -14.48
C GLY A 16 3.39 -7.42 -14.52
N GLY A 17 2.76 -7.18 -15.67
CA GLY A 17 1.31 -7.26 -15.86
C GLY A 17 0.83 -8.71 -15.94
N ILE A 18 -0.43 -8.97 -15.59
CA ILE A 18 -1.02 -10.31 -15.71
C ILE A 18 -1.26 -10.63 -17.19
N GLU A 19 -0.60 -11.68 -17.69
CA GLU A 19 -0.80 -12.21 -19.04
C GLU A 19 -1.91 -13.27 -19.06
N LYS A 20 -1.92 -14.15 -18.05
CA LYS A 20 -2.94 -15.19 -17.88
C LYS A 20 -3.33 -15.34 -16.42
N CYS A 21 -4.58 -15.66 -16.17
CA CYS A 21 -5.10 -15.96 -14.84
C CYS A 21 -6.05 -17.14 -14.88
N ASP A 22 -5.95 -18.02 -13.90
CA ASP A 22 -6.89 -19.15 -13.74
C ASP A 22 -8.17 -18.67 -13.04
N TYR A 23 -9.05 -18.04 -13.81
CA TYR A 23 -10.33 -17.51 -13.32
C TYR A 23 -11.33 -18.59 -12.87
N LYS A 24 -11.15 -19.85 -13.34
CA LYS A 24 -12.06 -20.94 -12.98
C LYS A 24 -11.83 -21.44 -11.55
N ASN A 25 -10.58 -21.38 -11.09
CA ASN A 25 -10.17 -21.93 -9.80
C ASN A 25 -9.78 -20.83 -8.79
N ILE A 26 -10.40 -19.63 -8.89
CA ILE A 26 -10.18 -18.57 -7.90
C ILE A 26 -10.85 -18.95 -6.58
N ASN A 27 -10.09 -18.89 -5.49
CA ASN A 27 -10.66 -18.95 -4.14
C ASN A 27 -11.27 -17.58 -3.78
N ARG A 28 -12.53 -17.39 -4.14
CA ARG A 28 -13.22 -16.09 -3.97
C ARG A 28 -13.42 -15.70 -2.52
N ARG A 29 -13.44 -16.65 -1.59
CA ARG A 29 -13.58 -16.36 -0.15
C ARG A 29 -12.44 -15.50 0.40
N ILE A 30 -11.25 -15.65 -0.18
CA ILE A 30 -10.03 -14.95 0.25
C ILE A 30 -9.45 -14.06 -0.84
N ALA A 31 -10.16 -13.88 -1.95
CA ALA A 31 -9.74 -13.00 -3.05
C ALA A 31 -9.86 -11.52 -2.63
N PRO A 32 -9.10 -10.62 -3.28
CA PRO A 32 -9.31 -9.18 -3.11
C PRO A 32 -10.75 -8.78 -3.41
N LEU A 33 -11.24 -7.76 -2.73
CA LEU A 33 -12.64 -7.32 -2.82
C LEU A 33 -13.12 -7.11 -4.27
N GLN A 34 -12.28 -6.56 -5.14
CA GLN A 34 -12.59 -6.34 -6.56
C GLN A 34 -12.87 -7.64 -7.32
N GLU A 35 -12.23 -8.75 -6.95
CA GLU A 35 -12.42 -10.04 -7.61
C GLU A 35 -13.72 -10.72 -7.19
N GLN A 36 -14.24 -10.41 -6.03
CA GLN A 36 -15.50 -10.99 -5.56
C GLN A 36 -16.67 -10.62 -6.47
N ILE A 37 -16.51 -9.58 -7.29
CA ILE A 37 -17.59 -8.90 -8.00
C ILE A 37 -17.43 -8.91 -9.54
N CYS A 38 -16.19 -8.97 -10.07
CA CYS A 38 -15.90 -8.86 -11.50
C CYS A 38 -15.06 -10.01 -12.03
N VAL A 39 -15.35 -10.44 -13.27
CA VAL A 39 -14.61 -11.51 -13.96
C VAL A 39 -13.12 -11.13 -14.20
N ASP A 40 -12.81 -9.84 -14.30
CA ASP A 40 -11.46 -9.29 -14.47
C ASP A 40 -10.95 -8.55 -13.22
N GLY A 41 -11.58 -8.78 -12.08
CA GLY A 41 -11.27 -8.09 -10.81
C GLY A 41 -9.82 -8.27 -10.36
N ILE A 42 -9.25 -9.46 -10.47
CA ILE A 42 -7.84 -9.73 -10.17
C ILE A 42 -6.90 -8.89 -11.03
N GLN A 43 -7.18 -8.77 -12.33
CA GLN A 43 -6.34 -7.99 -13.24
C GLN A 43 -6.40 -6.50 -12.91
N ARG A 44 -7.58 -5.98 -12.63
CA ARG A 44 -7.77 -4.59 -12.20
C ARG A 44 -7.13 -4.30 -10.84
N TRP A 45 -7.31 -5.20 -9.89
CA TRP A 45 -6.69 -5.09 -8.57
C TRP A 45 -5.16 -5.08 -8.68
N TRP A 46 -4.58 -5.99 -9.48
CA TRP A 46 -3.14 -6.09 -9.67
C TRP A 46 -2.57 -4.82 -10.32
N GLY A 47 -3.17 -4.33 -11.39
CA GLY A 47 -2.73 -3.10 -12.06
C GLY A 47 -2.82 -1.84 -11.18
N LYS A 48 -3.78 -1.81 -10.23
CA LYS A 48 -3.90 -0.71 -9.26
C LYS A 48 -3.04 -0.90 -8.01
N ARG A 49 -2.40 -2.06 -7.84
CA ARG A 49 -1.57 -2.36 -6.67
C ARG A 49 -0.19 -1.72 -6.76
N ALA A 50 0.35 -1.59 -7.96
CA ALA A 50 1.64 -0.98 -8.17
C ALA A 50 1.63 0.50 -7.78
N VAL A 51 2.75 0.98 -7.24
CA VAL A 51 2.96 2.40 -6.94
C VAL A 51 2.75 3.24 -8.21
N PRO A 52 1.96 4.34 -8.15
CA PRO A 52 1.68 5.14 -9.35
C PRO A 52 2.90 5.94 -9.79
N LEU A 53 3.12 6.06 -11.12
CA LEU A 53 4.25 6.79 -11.70
C LEU A 53 4.28 8.29 -11.38
N ASN A 54 3.17 8.88 -10.98
CA ASN A 54 3.08 10.28 -10.56
C ASN A 54 3.37 10.47 -9.05
N GLN A 55 3.64 9.39 -8.30
CA GLN A 55 4.17 9.53 -6.95
C GLN A 55 5.56 10.17 -7.01
N GLY A 56 5.83 11.10 -6.07
CA GLY A 56 7.10 11.82 -6.02
C GLY A 56 8.30 10.87 -6.05
N LYS A 57 9.28 11.18 -6.87
CA LYS A 57 10.57 10.49 -7.05
C LYS A 57 10.54 9.00 -7.46
N ILE A 58 9.36 8.36 -7.58
CA ILE A 58 9.30 6.94 -7.98
C ILE A 58 10.01 6.67 -9.30
N LYS A 59 9.89 7.57 -10.28
CA LYS A 59 10.59 7.44 -11.57
C LYS A 59 12.09 7.32 -11.39
N HIS A 60 12.68 8.15 -10.55
CA HIS A 60 14.12 8.11 -10.26
C HIS A 60 14.54 6.79 -9.60
N ILE A 61 13.74 6.29 -8.65
CA ILE A 61 13.98 4.99 -8.00
C ILE A 61 13.94 3.85 -9.02
N LEU A 62 12.96 3.86 -9.92
CA LEU A 62 12.83 2.85 -10.96
C LEU A 62 14.00 2.90 -11.95
N GLU A 63 14.39 4.10 -12.41
CA GLU A 63 15.52 4.33 -13.30
C GLU A 63 16.84 3.83 -12.71
N GLN A 64 17.11 4.12 -11.44
CA GLN A 64 18.30 3.62 -10.73
C GLN A 64 18.37 2.09 -10.68
N GLN A 65 17.22 1.42 -10.68
CA GLN A 65 17.13 -0.03 -10.66
C GLN A 65 17.03 -0.67 -12.05
N GLY A 66 17.03 0.14 -13.14
CA GLY A 66 16.82 -0.34 -14.50
C GLY A 66 15.42 -0.87 -14.76
N ILE A 67 14.43 -0.38 -14.01
CA ILE A 67 13.02 -0.80 -14.08
C ILE A 67 12.23 0.26 -14.86
N PHE A 68 11.40 -0.17 -15.80
CA PHE A 68 10.62 0.73 -16.65
C PHE A 68 9.14 0.82 -16.24
N TYR A 69 8.61 -0.22 -15.60
CA TYR A 69 7.20 -0.32 -15.25
C TYR A 69 7.00 -0.52 -13.74
N PRO A 70 6.06 0.18 -13.11
CA PRO A 70 5.76 -0.01 -11.68
C PRO A 70 5.37 -1.44 -11.32
N GLU A 71 4.70 -2.16 -12.23
CA GLU A 71 4.33 -3.56 -12.04
C GLU A 71 5.55 -4.48 -12.00
N GLU A 72 6.61 -4.16 -12.73
CA GLU A 72 7.89 -4.89 -12.65
C GLU A 72 8.52 -4.70 -11.26
N TYR A 73 8.47 -3.47 -10.71
CA TYR A 73 8.91 -3.19 -9.34
C TYR A 73 8.06 -3.92 -8.31
N LEU A 74 6.75 -3.98 -8.53
CA LEU A 74 5.83 -4.76 -7.72
C LEU A 74 6.19 -6.25 -7.71
N VAL A 75 6.44 -6.84 -8.88
CA VAL A 75 6.84 -8.26 -9.03
C VAL A 75 8.16 -8.55 -8.34
N LYS A 76 9.16 -7.67 -8.49
CA LYS A 76 10.47 -7.79 -7.84
C LYS A 76 10.35 -7.84 -6.31
N ASN A 77 9.33 -7.18 -5.76
CA ASN A 77 9.02 -7.17 -4.34
C ASN A 77 7.92 -8.18 -3.95
N LEU A 78 7.68 -9.19 -4.78
CA LEU A 78 6.66 -10.23 -4.59
C LEU A 78 5.24 -9.67 -4.36
N GLY A 79 4.97 -8.43 -4.74
CA GLY A 79 3.71 -7.75 -4.45
C GLY A 79 3.42 -7.57 -2.96
N LEU A 80 4.42 -7.66 -2.10
CA LEU A 80 4.27 -7.52 -0.64
C LEU A 80 3.85 -6.11 -0.24
N SER A 81 3.04 -6.03 0.80
CA SER A 81 2.50 -4.79 1.36
C SER A 81 2.48 -4.83 2.88
N LEU A 82 2.41 -3.64 3.50
CA LEU A 82 2.06 -3.48 4.91
C LEU A 82 0.58 -3.10 5.10
N THR A 83 -0.23 -3.11 4.02
CA THR A 83 -1.65 -2.78 4.12
C THR A 83 -2.56 -3.99 4.00
N ASP A 84 -2.07 -5.10 3.47
CA ASP A 84 -2.81 -6.35 3.27
C ASP A 84 -1.89 -7.57 3.26
N TYR A 85 -2.46 -8.78 3.09
CA TYR A 85 -1.74 -10.06 3.15
C TYR A 85 -1.55 -10.72 1.80
N TYR A 86 -1.77 -10.00 0.70
CA TYR A 86 -1.62 -10.54 -0.66
C TYR A 86 -0.19 -10.45 -1.13
N TRP A 87 0.27 -11.52 -1.80
CA TRP A 87 1.59 -11.59 -2.41
C TRP A 87 1.65 -12.63 -3.53
N ILE A 88 2.69 -12.57 -4.34
CA ILE A 88 2.95 -13.57 -5.37
C ILE A 88 4.04 -14.53 -4.89
N ARG A 89 3.76 -15.82 -5.01
CA ARG A 89 4.72 -16.88 -4.76
C ARG A 89 5.10 -17.52 -6.09
N PRO A 90 6.40 -17.47 -6.51
CA PRO A 90 6.87 -18.26 -7.65
C PRO A 90 6.54 -19.75 -7.43
N ILE A 91 6.07 -20.45 -8.47
CA ILE A 91 5.52 -21.82 -8.37
C ILE A 91 6.53 -22.77 -7.73
N ASP A 92 7.80 -22.69 -8.16
CA ASP A 92 8.87 -23.60 -7.72
C ASP A 92 9.63 -23.08 -6.48
N SER A 93 9.16 -22.04 -5.83
CA SER A 93 9.77 -21.50 -4.62
C SER A 93 9.23 -22.19 -3.36
N GLY A 94 10.11 -22.50 -2.43
CA GLY A 94 9.74 -22.94 -1.08
C GLY A 94 9.31 -21.80 -0.15
N LEU A 95 9.02 -20.60 -0.66
CA LEU A 95 8.68 -19.44 0.16
C LEU A 95 7.34 -19.62 0.88
N THR A 96 7.31 -19.25 2.15
CA THR A 96 6.10 -19.19 2.98
C THR A 96 5.84 -17.75 3.41
N TRP A 97 4.65 -17.46 3.88
CA TRP A 97 4.29 -16.12 4.39
C TRP A 97 5.22 -15.67 5.51
N GLU A 98 5.56 -16.56 6.44
CA GLU A 98 6.42 -16.27 7.58
C GLU A 98 7.83 -15.84 7.16
N MET A 99 8.31 -16.35 6.01
CA MET A 99 9.64 -16.01 5.48
C MET A 99 9.69 -14.65 4.81
N VAL A 100 8.55 -14.14 4.29
CA VAL A 100 8.55 -12.95 3.43
C VAL A 100 7.70 -11.79 3.95
N ASN A 101 6.74 -12.03 4.88
CA ASN A 101 5.85 -10.97 5.34
C ASN A 101 6.63 -9.81 5.98
N LEU A 102 6.18 -8.59 5.73
CA LEU A 102 6.86 -7.37 6.17
C LEU A 102 6.41 -6.90 7.56
N TYR A 103 5.47 -7.63 8.18
CA TYR A 103 5.05 -7.38 9.56
C TYR A 103 6.06 -7.90 10.58
N GLN A 104 6.71 -9.02 10.28
CA GLN A 104 7.68 -9.67 11.17
C GLN A 104 9.12 -9.52 10.67
N ASN A 105 9.31 -9.49 9.34
CA ASN A 105 10.63 -9.38 8.74
C ASN A 105 11.01 -7.93 8.49
N ASP A 106 12.29 -7.63 8.57
CA ASP A 106 12.82 -6.33 8.22
C ASP A 106 12.69 -6.08 6.72
N PHE A 107 12.62 -4.81 6.33
CA PHE A 107 12.53 -4.37 4.94
C PHE A 107 13.33 -3.09 4.73
N CYS A 108 13.59 -2.78 3.44
CA CYS A 108 14.12 -1.50 3.03
C CYS A 108 12.97 -0.57 2.59
N GLY A 109 12.96 0.65 3.09
CA GLY A 109 12.15 1.73 2.54
C GLY A 109 12.69 2.24 1.19
N SER A 110 12.09 3.29 0.65
CA SER A 110 12.68 3.97 -0.50
C SER A 110 14.03 4.56 -0.07
N LEU A 111 15.09 4.18 -0.77
CA LEU A 111 16.47 4.46 -0.39
C LEU A 111 16.72 5.92 0.00
N GLU A 112 16.12 6.88 -0.73
CA GLU A 112 16.36 8.30 -0.46
C GLU A 112 15.70 8.80 0.83
N LEU A 113 14.48 8.39 1.12
CA LEU A 113 13.77 8.90 2.29
C LEU A 113 14.26 8.21 3.56
N GLU A 114 14.54 6.93 3.50
CA GLU A 114 15.09 6.17 4.63
C GLU A 114 16.48 6.67 5.02
N ASP A 115 17.40 6.86 4.07
CA ASP A 115 18.75 7.36 4.34
C ASP A 115 18.75 8.75 4.98
N ARG A 116 17.76 9.60 4.67
CA ARG A 116 17.57 10.93 5.25
C ARG A 116 17.07 10.91 6.69
N ILE A 117 16.42 9.82 7.11
CA ILE A 117 15.80 9.68 8.43
C ILE A 117 16.65 8.82 9.36
N THR A 118 17.12 7.69 8.88
CA THR A 118 17.67 6.58 9.73
C THR A 118 19.18 6.56 9.91
N SER A 119 19.94 7.50 9.35
CA SER A 119 21.41 7.53 9.48
C SER A 119 22.13 6.25 8.98
N GLY A 120 21.57 5.55 8.00
CA GLY A 120 22.31 4.59 7.17
C GLY A 120 22.39 3.14 7.66
N ARG A 121 21.54 2.68 8.58
CA ARG A 121 21.37 1.24 8.79
C ARG A 121 20.56 0.64 7.64
N LYS A 122 21.22 -0.06 6.73
CA LYS A 122 20.54 -0.83 5.68
C LYS A 122 20.10 -2.17 6.25
N PRO A 123 18.78 -2.49 6.24
CA PRO A 123 18.32 -3.83 6.58
C PRO A 123 18.83 -4.85 5.57
N LEU A 124 18.98 -6.10 6.02
CA LEU A 124 19.40 -7.23 5.18
C LEU A 124 18.30 -7.71 4.21
N SER A 125 17.10 -7.16 4.31
CA SER A 125 15.98 -7.56 3.45
C SER A 125 16.13 -7.04 2.03
N THR A 126 15.75 -7.89 1.07
CA THR A 126 15.71 -7.56 -0.35
C THR A 126 14.36 -6.95 -0.79
N TYR A 127 13.32 -7.03 0.03
CA TYR A 127 11.97 -6.60 -0.31
C TYR A 127 11.62 -5.26 0.33
N THR A 128 10.75 -4.50 -0.36
CA THR A 128 10.19 -3.25 0.15
C THR A 128 8.67 -3.22 0.02
N PRO A 129 7.94 -2.69 1.03
CA PRO A 129 6.50 -2.44 0.92
C PRO A 129 6.18 -1.25 0.02
N ASP A 130 7.16 -0.42 -0.33
CA ASP A 130 6.97 0.84 -1.07
C ASP A 130 6.48 0.61 -2.50
N SER A 131 6.70 -0.58 -3.05
CA SER A 131 6.16 -0.97 -4.37
C SER A 131 4.63 -0.97 -4.45
N THR A 132 3.93 -0.93 -3.31
CA THR A 132 2.46 -0.93 -3.20
C THR A 132 1.89 0.38 -2.66
N LEU A 133 2.71 1.38 -2.39
CA LEU A 133 2.26 2.66 -1.85
C LEU A 133 1.44 3.45 -2.86
N GLN A 134 0.23 3.86 -2.46
CA GLN A 134 -0.68 4.61 -3.31
C GLN A 134 -0.65 6.12 -3.03
N GLY A 135 -1.09 6.92 -4.01
CA GLY A 135 -1.18 8.38 -3.95
C GLY A 135 0.09 9.09 -4.42
N GLU A 136 0.01 10.40 -4.60
CA GLU A 136 0.98 11.22 -5.34
C GLU A 136 2.17 11.73 -4.51
N LEU A 137 1.99 11.92 -3.21
CA LEU A 137 3.06 12.41 -2.35
C LEU A 137 4.17 11.37 -2.21
N GLU A 138 5.42 11.82 -2.10
CA GLU A 138 6.53 10.97 -1.71
C GLU A 138 6.22 10.28 -0.39
N LYS A 139 6.36 8.97 -0.35
CA LYS A 139 6.07 8.15 0.83
C LYS A 139 7.06 7.01 0.92
N SER A 140 7.30 6.57 2.14
CA SER A 140 8.05 5.35 2.40
C SER A 140 7.64 4.74 3.72
N TRP A 141 7.64 3.42 3.78
CA TRP A 141 7.62 2.70 5.03
C TRP A 141 9.04 2.59 5.58
N ILE A 142 9.20 2.83 6.86
CA ILE A 142 10.49 2.72 7.55
C ILE A 142 10.34 1.95 8.86
N ILE A 143 11.45 1.41 9.37
CA ILE A 143 11.52 0.78 10.68
C ILE A 143 12.36 1.68 11.59
N LEU A 144 11.75 2.15 12.68
CA LEU A 144 12.42 2.88 13.76
C LEU A 144 12.11 2.19 15.09
N ASP A 145 13.12 1.88 15.87
CA ASP A 145 12.99 1.25 17.19
C ASP A 145 12.10 -0.01 17.16
N ASN A 146 12.27 -0.87 16.17
CA ASN A 146 11.48 -2.07 15.90
C ASN A 146 9.98 -1.83 15.60
N LYS A 147 9.59 -0.59 15.39
CA LYS A 147 8.24 -0.21 14.97
C LYS A 147 8.24 0.23 13.50
N ARG A 148 7.12 0.01 12.85
CA ARG A 148 6.91 0.35 11.44
C ARG A 148 6.15 1.66 11.34
N TYR A 149 6.68 2.59 10.55
CA TYR A 149 6.10 3.91 10.32
C TYR A 149 5.90 4.18 8.84
N LEU A 150 4.75 4.75 8.49
CA LEU A 150 4.55 5.36 7.19
C LEU A 150 4.99 6.82 7.29
N VAL A 151 5.99 7.17 6.50
CA VAL A 151 6.46 8.56 6.36
C VAL A 151 5.89 9.14 5.07
N LYS A 152 5.42 10.38 5.14
CA LYS A 152 4.99 11.20 3.99
C LYS A 152 5.87 12.43 3.89
N GLY A 153 6.32 12.71 2.67
CA GLY A 153 6.95 13.97 2.31
C GLY A 153 5.93 15.01 1.86
N ASN A 154 6.40 16.05 1.18
CA ASN A 154 5.59 17.14 0.65
C ASN A 154 5.93 17.39 -0.82
N ARG A 155 5.09 18.15 -1.51
CA ARG A 155 5.34 18.57 -2.89
C ARG A 155 6.35 19.71 -2.98
N ASP A 156 6.35 20.58 -1.99
CA ASP A 156 7.14 21.80 -1.99
C ASP A 156 7.84 22.06 -0.64
N TYR A 157 8.58 23.16 -0.58
CA TYR A 157 9.35 23.60 0.58
C TYR A 157 8.50 24.09 1.75
N LEU A 158 7.20 24.37 1.57
CA LEU A 158 6.32 24.90 2.61
C LEU A 158 5.92 23.85 3.64
N SER A 159 6.11 22.56 3.32
CA SER A 159 5.71 21.44 4.18
C SER A 159 4.21 21.42 4.54
N ALA A 160 3.37 22.08 3.72
CA ALA A 160 1.97 22.33 4.04
C ALA A 160 1.16 21.06 4.22
N GLU A 161 1.39 20.04 3.38
CA GLU A 161 0.69 18.76 3.46
C GLU A 161 0.97 18.07 4.80
N SER A 162 2.24 18.01 5.21
CA SER A 162 2.62 17.39 6.48
C SER A 162 2.10 18.14 7.69
N ILE A 163 2.12 19.47 7.66
CA ILE A 163 1.56 20.32 8.71
C ILE A 163 0.04 20.09 8.83
N ASN A 164 -0.67 20.00 7.71
CA ASN A 164 -2.12 19.76 7.70
C ASN A 164 -2.48 18.38 8.26
N GLU A 165 -1.72 17.32 7.96
CA GLU A 165 -1.93 15.99 8.55
C GLU A 165 -1.78 16.00 10.07
N VAL A 166 -0.75 16.69 10.58
CA VAL A 166 -0.51 16.82 12.02
C VAL A 166 -1.57 17.70 12.68
N PHE A 167 -1.97 18.78 12.04
CA PHE A 167 -3.04 19.65 12.54
C PHE A 167 -4.38 18.92 12.62
N ALA A 168 -4.74 18.16 11.58
CA ALA A 168 -5.94 17.34 11.60
C ALA A 168 -5.90 16.30 12.74
N SER A 169 -4.77 15.66 12.94
CA SER A 169 -4.56 14.71 14.05
C SER A 169 -4.77 15.39 15.41
N TYR A 170 -4.25 16.61 15.59
CA TYR A 170 -4.46 17.39 16.81
C TYR A 170 -5.94 17.75 17.02
N LEU A 171 -6.65 18.13 15.95
CA LEU A 171 -8.09 18.44 16.04
C LEU A 171 -8.90 17.21 16.46
N HIS A 172 -8.65 16.04 15.85
CA HIS A 172 -9.32 14.80 16.24
C HIS A 172 -9.09 14.46 17.71
N GLN A 173 -7.84 14.57 18.18
CA GLN A 173 -7.52 14.37 19.58
C GLN A 173 -8.30 15.30 20.50
N LYS A 174 -8.41 16.61 20.16
CA LYS A 174 -9.14 17.61 20.93
C LYS A 174 -10.65 17.37 20.93
N GLN A 175 -11.18 16.77 19.87
CA GLN A 175 -12.59 16.41 19.74
C GLN A 175 -12.93 15.09 20.44
N GLY A 176 -11.93 14.37 20.99
CA GLY A 176 -12.14 13.03 21.56
C GLY A 176 -12.48 11.98 20.53
N TYR A 177 -12.09 12.18 19.25
CA TYR A 177 -12.28 11.21 18.19
C TYR A 177 -11.06 10.30 18.11
N ASP A 178 -11.24 8.99 18.32
CA ASP A 178 -10.15 8.03 18.47
C ASP A 178 -9.89 7.18 17.22
N ASN A 179 -10.80 7.19 16.23
CA ASN A 179 -10.72 6.31 15.07
C ASN A 179 -10.02 7.00 13.88
N TYR A 180 -8.76 7.37 14.05
CA TYR A 180 -7.93 7.99 13.01
C TYR A 180 -6.46 7.57 13.14
N SER A 181 -5.69 7.77 12.06
CA SER A 181 -4.23 7.62 12.08
C SER A 181 -3.59 8.92 12.54
N GLY A 182 -3.01 8.92 13.74
CA GLY A 182 -2.33 10.09 14.31
C GLY A 182 -0.99 10.34 13.62
N TYR A 183 -0.78 11.58 13.11
CA TYR A 183 0.47 11.98 12.50
C TYR A 183 1.29 12.90 13.42
N THR A 184 2.62 12.75 13.35
CA THR A 184 3.60 13.62 14.00
C THR A 184 4.56 14.19 12.98
N LEU A 185 5.09 15.40 13.24
CA LEU A 185 6.11 16.01 12.37
C LEU A 185 7.43 15.25 12.52
N LEU A 186 8.10 15.09 11.38
CA LEU A 186 9.41 14.47 11.28
C LEU A 186 10.33 15.38 10.46
N LYS A 187 11.51 15.72 11.02
CA LYS A 187 12.51 16.50 10.29
C LYS A 187 13.23 15.59 9.28
N ILE A 188 13.26 16.02 8.00
CA ILE A 188 13.87 15.24 6.91
C ILE A 188 15.08 16.00 6.39
N LYS A 189 16.28 15.46 6.60
CA LYS A 189 17.55 16.09 6.18
C LYS A 189 17.70 16.05 4.66
N GLY A 190 18.16 17.16 4.07
CA GLY A 190 18.51 17.22 2.65
C GLY A 190 17.36 17.09 1.67
N ALA A 191 16.11 17.19 2.12
CA ALA A 191 14.94 17.29 1.24
C ALA A 191 14.75 18.73 0.74
N ALA A 192 13.87 18.90 -0.26
CA ALA A 192 13.42 20.22 -0.71
C ALA A 192 12.52 20.92 0.32
N TYR A 193 12.11 20.24 1.35
CA TYR A 193 11.28 20.70 2.47
C TYR A 193 11.93 20.30 3.81
N ASP A 194 11.64 21.03 4.88
CA ASP A 194 12.26 20.80 6.19
C ASP A 194 11.60 19.69 6.99
N TYR A 195 10.28 19.51 6.82
CA TYR A 195 9.48 18.58 7.60
C TYR A 195 8.62 17.70 6.72
N GLY A 196 8.62 16.42 7.04
CA GLY A 196 7.57 15.48 6.66
C GLY A 196 6.67 15.16 7.84
N CYS A 197 5.78 14.20 7.68
CA CYS A 197 5.02 13.64 8.78
C CYS A 197 5.09 12.11 8.79
N CYS A 198 4.89 11.51 9.95
CA CYS A 198 4.85 10.06 10.08
C CYS A 198 3.72 9.60 10.99
N THR A 199 3.24 8.40 10.73
CA THR A 199 2.30 7.67 11.57
C THR A 199 2.80 6.27 11.82
N GLU A 200 2.60 5.73 13.02
CA GLU A 200 2.85 4.31 13.29
C GLU A 200 1.93 3.45 12.42
N ALA A 201 2.36 2.25 12.06
CA ALA A 201 1.56 1.36 11.23
C ALA A 201 0.18 1.12 11.86
N PHE A 202 -0.86 1.43 11.09
CA PHE A 202 -2.27 1.25 11.46
C PHE A 202 -2.80 -0.14 11.08
N THR A 203 -1.94 -0.99 10.55
CA THR A 203 -2.18 -2.38 10.17
C THR A 203 -1.31 -3.33 10.99
N SER A 204 -1.65 -4.60 11.02
CA SER A 204 -0.92 -5.65 11.71
C SER A 204 -1.13 -7.00 11.03
N GLU A 205 -0.58 -8.09 11.55
CA GLU A 205 -0.86 -9.44 11.06
C GLU A 205 -2.33 -9.88 11.24
N GLN A 206 -3.14 -9.12 11.98
CA GLN A 206 -4.55 -9.38 12.24
C GLN A 206 -5.46 -8.29 11.67
N LYS A 207 -4.89 -7.16 11.21
CA LYS A 207 -5.63 -5.99 10.74
C LYS A 207 -5.13 -5.54 9.37
N GLU A 208 -5.96 -5.72 8.34
CA GLU A 208 -5.75 -5.19 6.98
C GLU A 208 -6.40 -3.82 6.82
N PHE A 209 -5.93 -3.06 5.85
CA PHE A 209 -6.51 -1.80 5.42
C PHE A 209 -7.19 -1.97 4.06
N VAL A 210 -8.45 -1.57 3.97
CA VAL A 210 -9.18 -1.46 2.71
C VAL A 210 -9.59 0.00 2.53
N SER A 211 -9.18 0.63 1.44
CA SER A 211 -9.53 2.03 1.20
C SER A 211 -11.01 2.19 0.85
N ALA A 212 -11.61 3.33 1.23
CA ALA A 212 -12.97 3.68 0.80
C ALA A 212 -13.14 3.63 -0.73
N TYR A 213 -12.09 4.01 -1.46
CA TYR A 213 -12.06 3.89 -2.92
C TYR A 213 -12.19 2.43 -3.40
N ALA A 214 -11.51 1.48 -2.74
CA ALA A 214 -11.64 0.07 -3.07
C ALA A 214 -13.06 -0.45 -2.80
N VAL A 215 -13.68 0.01 -1.71
CA VAL A 215 -15.08 -0.32 -1.37
C VAL A 215 -16.02 0.25 -2.42
N ILE A 216 -15.97 1.55 -2.71
CA ILE A 216 -16.85 2.22 -3.70
C ILE A 216 -16.74 1.56 -5.08
N THR A 217 -15.52 1.22 -5.50
CA THR A 217 -15.27 0.66 -6.84
C THR A 217 -15.45 -0.85 -6.91
N SER A 218 -15.79 -1.52 -5.81
CA SER A 218 -16.03 -2.95 -5.79
C SER A 218 -17.34 -3.31 -6.49
N GLU A 219 -18.34 -2.43 -6.48
CA GLU A 219 -19.62 -2.59 -7.19
C GLU A 219 -19.85 -1.46 -8.18
N LYS A 220 -20.70 -1.73 -9.17
CA LYS A 220 -21.10 -0.71 -10.14
C LYS A 220 -22.15 0.21 -9.52
N GLN A 221 -21.84 1.51 -9.46
CA GLN A 221 -22.80 2.53 -9.01
C GLN A 221 -24.02 2.56 -9.92
N LYS A 222 -25.22 2.60 -9.33
CA LYS A 222 -26.47 2.85 -10.04
C LYS A 222 -26.57 4.32 -10.43
N ASN A 223 -27.12 4.61 -11.60
CA ASN A 223 -27.16 5.98 -12.16
C ASN A 223 -27.91 6.99 -11.26
N ASP A 224 -28.86 6.52 -10.47
CA ASP A 224 -29.72 7.36 -9.64
C ASP A 224 -29.17 7.59 -8.21
N ASN A 225 -28.05 6.94 -7.85
CA ASN A 225 -27.45 7.07 -6.53
C ASN A 225 -26.29 8.06 -6.54
N SER A 226 -26.22 8.92 -5.54
CA SER A 226 -24.98 9.69 -5.26
C SER A 226 -23.82 8.76 -4.90
N THR A 227 -22.59 9.24 -5.00
CA THR A 227 -21.39 8.48 -4.59
C THR A 227 -21.45 8.09 -3.12
N TYR A 228 -22.01 8.96 -2.26
CA TYR A 228 -22.17 8.69 -0.84
C TYR A 228 -23.19 7.57 -0.58
N GLU A 229 -24.38 7.64 -1.19
CA GLU A 229 -25.41 6.60 -1.06
C GLU A 229 -24.89 5.25 -1.58
N HIS A 230 -24.14 5.27 -2.68
CA HIS A 230 -23.49 4.07 -3.20
C HIS A 230 -22.47 3.51 -2.22
N PHE A 231 -21.64 4.36 -1.60
CA PHE A 231 -20.67 3.95 -0.59
C PHE A 231 -21.35 3.28 0.62
N ILE A 232 -22.38 3.92 1.19
CA ILE A 232 -23.17 3.37 2.30
C ILE A 232 -23.74 2.00 1.91
N HIS A 233 -24.41 1.94 0.75
CA HIS A 233 -25.00 0.69 0.25
C HIS A 233 -23.97 -0.44 0.15
N VAL A 234 -22.78 -0.18 -0.41
CA VAL A 234 -21.73 -1.19 -0.54
C VAL A 234 -21.17 -1.60 0.83
N CYS A 235 -21.02 -0.66 1.75
CA CYS A 235 -20.60 -0.96 3.13
C CYS A 235 -21.59 -1.92 3.81
N GLU A 236 -22.89 -1.63 3.75
CA GLU A 236 -23.95 -2.47 4.31
C GLU A 236 -23.94 -3.89 3.72
N GLN A 237 -23.76 -4.01 2.39
CA GLN A 237 -23.66 -5.30 1.70
C GLN A 237 -22.49 -6.16 2.22
N HIS A 238 -21.42 -5.53 2.64
CA HIS A 238 -20.23 -6.18 3.18
C HIS A 238 -20.19 -6.23 4.71
N GLY A 239 -21.28 -5.84 5.39
CA GLY A 239 -21.36 -5.84 6.85
C GLY A 239 -20.44 -4.82 7.52
N ILE A 240 -20.10 -3.74 6.79
CA ILE A 240 -19.28 -2.63 7.28
C ILE A 240 -20.21 -1.52 7.79
N ASP A 241 -20.03 -1.12 9.04
CA ASP A 241 -20.69 0.06 9.59
C ASP A 241 -20.06 1.32 8.97
N ALA A 242 -20.88 2.12 8.28
CA ALA A 242 -20.45 3.32 7.56
C ALA A 242 -21.01 4.60 8.20
N GLY A 243 -21.71 4.52 9.31
CA GLY A 243 -22.40 5.61 10.00
C GLY A 243 -21.69 6.16 11.20
#